data_c0bd951ac0189b1ce6a059c691686347
#
_entry.id   c0bd951ac0189b1ce6a059c691686347
#
_cell.length_a   1.000
_cell.length_b   1.000
_cell.length_c   1.000
_cell.angle_alpha   90.00
_cell.angle_beta   90.00
_cell.angle_gamma   90.00
#
_symmetry.space_group_name_H-M   'P 1'
#
loop_
_entity.id
_entity.type
_entity.pdbx_description
1 polymer ?
#
loop_
_entity_poly.entity_id
_entity_poly.type
_entity_poly.pdbx_seq_one_letter_code
_entity_poly.pdbx_strand_id
1 'polypeptide(L)'
;MGRITKVTGEFMGVRFEVKPTPIRFDKVVEERRQMLLGWYKENHPKLHKKLEDDKASVDDYTMEDLDALNAWRLDEEFRAKYCKYTADHCLKLDKKITDATWKSDDLELGTLEEAWDFFTNRRQVPSNGVGVL
;
A
#
# COMPACT_ATOMS: atom_id res chain seq x y z
N MET A 1 18.45 -22.75 -4.55
CA MET A 1 18.10 -22.25 -3.72
C MET A 1 17.67 -20.99 -3.73
N GLY A 2 16.74 -20.83 -3.60
CA GLY A 2 16.20 -19.55 -3.61
C GLY A 2 16.88 -18.73 -2.60
N ARG A 3 17.10 -17.54 -2.83
CA ARG A 3 17.63 -16.81 -1.92
C ARG A 3 16.86 -15.61 -1.80
N ILE A 4 16.65 -15.16 -0.65
CA ILE A 4 15.96 -13.95 -0.37
C ILE A 4 16.88 -12.80 -0.63
N THR A 5 16.49 -11.95 -1.54
CA THR A 5 17.23 -10.73 -1.82
C THR A 5 16.71 -9.64 -0.93
N LYS A 6 17.58 -8.99 -0.19
CA LYS A 6 17.18 -7.85 0.62
C LYS A 6 16.91 -6.66 -0.29
N VAL A 7 15.77 -6.04 -0.10
CA VAL A 7 15.46 -4.80 -0.79
C VAL A 7 15.59 -3.68 0.21
N THR A 8 16.43 -2.72 -0.09
CA THR A 8 16.67 -1.57 0.77
C THR A 8 16.41 -0.30 0.00
N GLY A 9 16.17 0.77 0.71
CA GLY A 9 15.94 2.06 0.10
C GLY A 9 15.90 3.15 1.15
N GLU A 10 15.37 4.28 0.75
CA GLU A 10 15.25 5.43 1.62
C GLU A 10 13.85 6.02 1.48
N PHE A 11 13.20 6.26 2.59
CA PHE A 11 11.87 6.84 2.63
C PHE A 11 11.89 8.04 3.57
N MET A 12 11.56 9.21 3.04
CA MET A 12 11.57 10.45 3.80
C MET A 12 12.91 10.67 4.54
N GLY A 13 14.01 10.35 3.86
CA GLY A 13 15.34 10.53 4.42
C GLY A 13 15.78 9.45 5.40
N VAL A 14 14.95 8.42 5.63
CA VAL A 14 15.27 7.34 6.55
C VAL A 14 15.51 6.05 5.77
N ARG A 15 16.62 5.39 6.06
CA ARG A 15 16.92 4.13 5.39
C ARG A 15 16.02 3.03 5.89
N PHE A 16 15.66 2.12 4.99
CA PHE A 16 14.79 1.00 5.34
C PHE A 16 15.23 -0.28 4.64
N GLU A 17 14.72 -1.37 5.16
CA GLU A 17 14.79 -2.67 4.53
C GLU A 17 13.36 -3.18 4.45
N VAL A 18 12.98 -3.80 3.33
CA VAL A 18 11.64 -4.38 3.21
C VAL A 18 11.58 -5.64 4.06
N LYS A 19 10.56 -5.74 4.90
CA LYS A 19 10.39 -6.90 5.77
C LYS A 19 10.07 -8.15 4.97
N PRO A 20 10.43 -9.33 5.49
CA PRO A 20 10.02 -10.59 4.85
C PRO A 20 8.50 -10.72 4.81
N THR A 21 8.00 -11.31 3.74
CA THR A 21 6.57 -11.56 3.61
C THR A 21 6.14 -12.60 4.65
N PRO A 22 5.18 -12.27 5.53
CA PRO A 22 4.73 -13.25 6.53
C PRO A 22 3.84 -14.32 5.90
N ILE A 23 3.69 -15.43 6.61
CA ILE A 23 2.84 -16.53 6.13
C ILE A 23 1.39 -16.04 5.91
N ARG A 24 0.91 -15.19 6.80
CA ARG A 24 -0.46 -14.66 6.72
C ARG A 24 -0.50 -13.25 6.15
N PHE A 25 0.26 -13.01 5.09
CA PHE A 25 0.31 -11.67 4.50
C PHE A 25 -1.03 -11.23 3.92
N ASP A 26 -1.86 -12.20 3.53
CA ASP A 26 -3.20 -11.92 3.01
C ASP A 26 -4.06 -11.16 4.03
N LYS A 27 -3.87 -11.41 5.32
CA LYS A 27 -4.58 -10.71 6.37
C LYS A 27 -4.20 -9.21 6.38
N VAL A 28 -2.91 -8.94 6.26
CA VAL A 28 -2.42 -7.57 6.25
C VAL A 28 -2.92 -6.82 5.00
N VAL A 29 -2.88 -7.49 3.87
CA VAL A 29 -3.38 -6.93 2.61
C VAL A 29 -4.87 -6.60 2.73
N GLU A 30 -5.64 -7.50 3.32
CA GLU A 30 -7.07 -7.28 3.47
C GLU A 30 -7.37 -6.14 4.45
N GLU A 31 -6.65 -6.07 5.56
CA GLU A 31 -6.83 -4.98 6.52
C GLU A 31 -6.54 -3.63 5.89
N ARG A 32 -5.46 -3.56 5.10
CA ARG A 32 -5.10 -2.32 4.40
C ARG A 32 -6.19 -1.94 3.40
N ARG A 33 -6.70 -2.93 2.67
CA ARG A 33 -7.77 -2.71 1.72
C ARG A 33 -9.03 -2.18 2.40
N GLN A 34 -9.38 -2.74 3.57
CA GLN A 34 -10.55 -2.31 4.30
C GLN A 34 -10.44 -0.88 4.82
N MET A 35 -9.24 -0.44 5.18
CA MET A 35 -9.03 0.96 5.56
C MET A 35 -9.43 1.88 4.41
N LEU A 36 -8.97 1.56 3.21
CA LEU A 36 -9.23 2.38 2.03
C LEU A 36 -10.69 2.33 1.64
N LEU A 37 -11.29 1.15 1.67
CA LEU A 37 -12.72 1.01 1.35
C LEU A 37 -13.58 1.78 2.35
N GLY A 38 -13.20 1.79 3.62
CA GLY A 38 -13.91 2.56 4.63
C GLY A 38 -13.88 4.05 4.34
N TRP A 39 -12.73 4.53 3.88
CA TRP A 39 -12.62 5.93 3.49
C TRP A 39 -13.53 6.27 2.30
N TYR A 40 -13.56 5.42 1.28
CA TYR A 40 -14.45 5.62 0.15
C TYR A 40 -15.92 5.58 0.58
N LYS A 41 -16.27 4.66 1.46
CA LYS A 41 -17.64 4.56 1.94
C LYS A 41 -18.11 5.85 2.57
N GLU A 42 -17.26 6.51 3.33
CA GLU A 42 -17.59 7.77 3.99
C GLU A 42 -17.55 8.97 3.06
N ASN A 43 -16.60 9.01 2.14
CA ASN A 43 -16.31 10.21 1.35
C ASN A 43 -16.78 10.12 -0.10
N HIS A 44 -16.90 8.91 -0.65
CA HIS A 44 -17.30 8.69 -2.03
C HIS A 44 -18.16 7.44 -2.14
N PRO A 45 -19.38 7.50 -1.56
CA PRO A 45 -20.24 6.30 -1.49
C PRO A 45 -20.64 5.70 -2.84
N LYS A 46 -20.74 6.51 -3.88
CA LYS A 46 -21.05 5.99 -5.22
C LYS A 46 -19.90 5.13 -5.74
N LEU A 47 -18.67 5.59 -5.54
CA LEU A 47 -17.51 4.82 -5.92
C LEU A 47 -17.41 3.55 -5.09
N HIS A 48 -17.68 3.64 -3.79
CA HIS A 48 -17.64 2.49 -2.91
C HIS A 48 -18.59 1.39 -3.39
N LYS A 49 -19.80 1.77 -3.82
CA LYS A 49 -20.74 0.79 -4.36
C LYS A 49 -20.22 0.09 -5.58
N LYS A 50 -19.56 0.82 -6.47
CA LYS A 50 -18.98 0.22 -7.68
C LYS A 50 -17.85 -0.73 -7.34
N LEU A 51 -17.02 -0.37 -6.34
CA LEU A 51 -15.91 -1.22 -5.91
C LEU A 51 -16.39 -2.53 -5.29
N GLU A 52 -17.59 -2.53 -4.69
CA GLU A 52 -18.16 -3.73 -4.11
C GLU A 52 -18.95 -4.57 -5.11
N ASP A 53 -19.21 -4.03 -6.29
CA ASP A 53 -20.01 -4.72 -7.29
C ASP A 53 -19.11 -5.61 -8.15
N ASP A 54 -19.26 -6.92 -7.97
CA ASP A 54 -18.47 -7.90 -8.70
C ASP A 54 -18.71 -7.83 -10.21
N LYS A 55 -19.81 -7.25 -10.62
CA LYS A 55 -20.17 -7.17 -12.03
C LYS A 55 -19.73 -5.86 -12.68
N ALA A 56 -19.25 -4.92 -11.89
CA ALA A 56 -18.79 -3.65 -12.43
C ALA A 56 -17.51 -3.88 -13.25
N SER A 57 -17.46 -3.25 -14.42
CA SER A 57 -16.28 -3.31 -15.28
C SER A 57 -15.61 -1.93 -15.31
N VAL A 58 -14.42 -1.89 -15.91
CA VAL A 58 -13.69 -0.63 -16.06
C VAL A 58 -14.53 0.43 -16.75
N ASP A 59 -15.38 0.02 -17.70
CA ASP A 59 -16.22 0.94 -18.45
C ASP A 59 -17.31 1.59 -17.60
N ASP A 60 -17.62 1.02 -16.44
CA ASP A 60 -18.63 1.58 -15.55
C ASP A 60 -18.08 2.74 -14.71
N TYR A 61 -16.79 2.97 -14.75
CA TYR A 61 -16.16 4.02 -13.96
C TYR A 61 -16.10 5.32 -14.76
N THR A 62 -16.57 6.40 -14.15
CA THR A 62 -16.52 7.74 -14.75
C THR A 62 -15.21 8.42 -14.42
N MET A 63 -14.94 9.56 -15.06
CA MET A 63 -13.77 10.35 -14.70
C MET A 63 -13.82 10.82 -13.26
N GLU A 64 -15.02 11.13 -12.77
CA GLU A 64 -15.21 11.48 -11.37
C GLU A 64 -14.82 10.33 -10.45
N ASP A 65 -15.18 9.10 -10.82
CA ASP A 65 -14.80 7.91 -10.05
C ASP A 65 -13.28 7.74 -10.03
N LEU A 66 -12.63 7.95 -11.17
CA LEU A 66 -11.17 7.81 -11.25
C LEU A 66 -10.46 8.86 -10.41
N ASP A 67 -10.98 10.09 -10.39
CA ASP A 67 -10.44 11.13 -9.53
C ASP A 67 -10.63 10.77 -8.06
N ALA A 68 -11.80 10.22 -7.73
CA ALA A 68 -12.11 9.81 -6.36
C ALA A 68 -11.20 8.69 -5.86
N LEU A 69 -10.76 7.80 -6.76
CA LEU A 69 -9.83 6.72 -6.38
C LEU A 69 -8.53 7.27 -5.79
N ASN A 70 -8.11 8.45 -6.20
CA ASN A 70 -6.86 9.04 -5.73
C ASN A 70 -7.07 10.14 -4.70
N ALA A 71 -8.32 10.50 -4.41
CA ALA A 71 -8.62 11.63 -3.53
C ALA A 71 -8.14 11.43 -2.09
N TRP A 72 -7.99 10.19 -1.64
CA TRP A 72 -7.50 9.90 -0.29
C TRP A 72 -6.12 10.52 -0.05
N ARG A 73 -5.34 10.72 -1.12
CA ARG A 73 -3.99 11.30 -1.01
C ARG A 73 -4.03 12.75 -0.55
N LEU A 74 -5.17 13.40 -0.70
CA LEU A 74 -5.36 14.79 -0.29
C LEU A 74 -5.93 14.92 1.13
N ASP A 75 -6.39 13.80 1.71
CA ASP A 75 -6.88 13.78 3.08
C ASP A 75 -5.71 13.54 4.01
N GLU A 76 -5.20 14.60 4.62
CA GLU A 76 -3.98 14.54 5.42
C GLU A 76 -4.05 13.49 6.53
N GLU A 77 -5.12 13.46 7.29
CA GLU A 77 -5.24 12.53 8.41
C GLU A 77 -5.34 11.08 7.95
N PHE A 78 -6.18 10.83 6.97
CA PHE A 78 -6.31 9.47 6.45
C PHE A 78 -5.02 9.03 5.76
N ARG A 79 -4.43 9.89 4.96
CA ARG A 79 -3.18 9.58 4.26
C ARG A 79 -2.09 9.19 5.24
N ALA A 80 -1.93 9.98 6.32
CA ALA A 80 -0.92 9.70 7.33
C ALA A 80 -1.15 8.33 7.98
N LYS A 81 -2.38 8.05 8.36
CA LYS A 81 -2.75 6.80 9.01
C LYS A 81 -2.53 5.60 8.09
N TYR A 82 -2.99 5.70 6.86
CA TYR A 82 -2.90 4.63 5.87
C TYR A 82 -1.44 4.34 5.50
N CYS A 83 -0.66 5.39 5.28
CA CYS A 83 0.74 5.23 4.91
C CYS A 83 1.58 4.70 6.08
N LYS A 84 1.28 5.15 7.29
CA LYS A 84 1.97 4.63 8.47
C LYS A 84 1.67 3.15 8.67
N TYR A 85 0.41 2.75 8.50
CA TYR A 85 0.03 1.34 8.57
C TYR A 85 0.83 0.53 7.56
N THR A 86 0.88 1.01 6.31
CA THR A 86 1.62 0.34 5.24
C THR A 86 3.09 0.17 5.62
N ALA A 87 3.72 1.26 6.07
CA ALA A 87 5.13 1.24 6.44
C ALA A 87 5.40 0.34 7.63
N ASP A 88 4.55 0.37 8.64
CA ASP A 88 4.73 -0.46 9.83
C ASP A 88 4.75 -1.95 9.49
N HIS A 89 4.04 -2.35 8.44
CA HIS A 89 3.98 -3.75 8.05
C HIS A 89 5.06 -4.16 7.06
N CYS A 90 5.48 -3.26 6.18
CA CYS A 90 6.41 -3.66 5.13
C CYS A 90 7.83 -3.11 5.26
N LEU A 91 8.06 -2.11 6.10
CA LEU A 91 9.38 -1.50 6.23
C LEU A 91 9.99 -1.70 7.60
N LYS A 92 11.28 -2.03 7.59
CA LYS A 92 12.09 -1.95 8.80
C LYS A 92 12.89 -0.67 8.66
N LEU A 93 12.48 0.35 9.41
CA LEU A 93 13.08 1.68 9.34
C LEU A 93 14.25 1.81 10.32
N ASP A 94 15.32 2.46 9.88
CA ASP A 94 16.47 2.70 10.76
C ASP A 94 16.16 3.73 11.84
N LYS A 95 15.21 4.63 11.57
CA LYS A 95 14.80 5.64 12.52
C LYS A 95 13.29 5.81 12.46
N LYS A 96 12.73 6.22 13.57
CA LYS A 96 11.30 6.49 13.64
C LYS A 96 10.96 7.73 12.83
N ILE A 97 9.89 7.65 12.07
CA ILE A 97 9.37 8.80 11.32
C ILE A 97 8.39 9.55 12.22
N THR A 98 8.55 10.85 12.30
CA THR A 98 7.70 11.68 13.20
C THR A 98 6.29 11.83 12.62
N ASP A 99 5.34 12.14 13.50
CA ASP A 99 3.96 12.37 13.06
C ASP A 99 3.87 13.54 12.10
N ALA A 100 4.68 14.58 12.31
CA ALA A 100 4.70 15.71 11.39
C ALA A 100 5.11 15.29 9.98
N THR A 101 6.09 14.38 9.88
CA THR A 101 6.52 13.85 8.60
C THR A 101 5.43 13.02 7.95
N TRP A 102 4.71 12.19 8.74
CA TRP A 102 3.61 11.41 8.19
C TRP A 102 2.50 12.28 7.62
N LYS A 103 2.32 13.47 8.14
CA LYS A 103 1.29 14.41 7.67
C LYS A 103 1.78 15.32 6.55
N SER A 104 3.04 15.22 6.17
CA SER A 104 3.60 16.06 5.13
C SER A 104 2.97 15.77 3.77
N ASP A 105 2.74 16.81 2.99
CA ASP A 105 2.26 16.68 1.62
C ASP A 105 3.33 16.09 0.70
N ASP A 106 4.58 16.07 1.17
CA ASP A 106 5.72 15.56 0.39
C ASP A 106 6.03 14.09 0.65
N LEU A 107 5.11 13.35 1.28
CA LEU A 107 5.34 11.92 1.49
C LEU A 107 5.66 11.23 0.16
N GLU A 108 6.68 10.40 0.21
CA GLU A 108 7.15 9.67 -0.97
C GLU A 108 6.27 8.44 -1.20
N LEU A 109 5.05 8.68 -1.65
CA LEU A 109 4.04 7.63 -1.82
C LEU A 109 4.50 6.55 -2.80
N GLY A 110 5.19 6.95 -3.87
CA GLY A 110 5.69 6.01 -4.85
C GLY A 110 6.66 5.00 -4.26
N THR A 111 7.57 5.48 -3.41
CA THR A 111 8.53 4.62 -2.73
C THR A 111 7.82 3.62 -1.82
N LEU A 112 6.83 4.10 -1.09
CA LEU A 112 6.09 3.26 -0.17
C LEU A 112 5.29 2.19 -0.90
N GLU A 113 4.63 2.56 -2.00
CA GLU A 113 3.88 1.61 -2.82
C GLU A 113 4.78 0.56 -3.45
N GLU A 114 5.95 0.96 -3.90
CA GLU A 114 6.93 0.04 -4.47
C GLU A 114 7.40 -0.97 -3.43
N ALA A 115 7.68 -0.49 -2.23
CA ALA A 115 8.07 -1.36 -1.12
C ALA A 115 6.94 -2.32 -0.74
N TRP A 116 5.70 -1.84 -0.73
CA TRP A 116 4.53 -2.66 -0.46
C TRP A 116 4.35 -3.75 -1.52
N ASP A 117 4.52 -3.39 -2.78
CA ASP A 117 4.43 -4.36 -3.86
C ASP A 117 5.49 -5.44 -3.72
N PHE A 118 6.71 -5.07 -3.39
CA PHE A 118 7.76 -6.04 -3.18
C PHE A 118 7.44 -6.94 -1.99
N PHE A 119 6.96 -6.35 -0.90
CA PHE A 119 6.58 -7.08 0.30
C PHE A 119 5.49 -8.12 0.01
N THR A 120 4.46 -7.74 -0.72
CA THR A 120 3.32 -8.63 -0.99
C THR A 120 3.62 -9.67 -2.06
N ASN A 121 4.54 -9.37 -2.98
CA ASN A 121 4.86 -10.27 -4.09
C ASN A 121 6.08 -11.16 -3.84
N ARG A 122 6.91 -10.82 -2.87
CA ARG A 122 8.13 -11.58 -2.58
C ARG A 122 7.84 -13.05 -2.37
N ARG A 123 6.73 -13.34 -1.75
CA ARG A 123 6.32 -14.69 -1.45
C ARG A 123 6.12 -15.54 -2.69
N GLN A 124 5.81 -14.92 -3.82
CA GLN A 124 5.56 -15.61 -5.07
C GLN A 124 6.83 -15.86 -5.87
N VAL A 125 7.86 -15.09 -5.61
CA VAL A 125 9.09 -15.17 -6.37
C VAL A 125 9.76 -16.54 -6.25
N PRO A 126 9.90 -17.13 -5.06
CA PRO A 126 10.58 -18.42 -4.94
C PRO A 126 9.89 -19.55 -5.67
N SER A 127 8.58 -19.46 -5.85
CA SER A 127 7.87 -20.53 -6.51
C SER A 127 8.15 -20.58 -8.01
N ASN A 128 8.71 -19.55 -8.53
CA ASN A 128 9.04 -19.55 -9.93
C ASN A 128 10.49 -19.92 -10.08
N GLY A 129 10.81 -20.13 -9.17
CA GLY A 129 12.11 -20.36 -9.07
C GLY A 129 12.83 -20.27 -10.19
N VAL A 130 11.80 -20.07 -9.87
CA VAL A 130 12.22 -20.07 -10.28
C VAL A 130 12.41 -20.03 -10.87
N GLY A 131 12.10 -19.99 -10.73
CA GLY A 131 12.25 -19.95 -11.08
C GLY A 131 12.38 -19.79 -11.79
N VAL A 132 12.21 -19.74 -11.80
CA VAL A 132 12.38 -19.63 -12.21
C VAL A 132 12.81 -19.67 -12.61
N LEU A 133 12.79 -19.64 -12.46
CA LEU A 133 13.23 -19.77 -12.46
C LEU A 133 13.48 -20.05 -12.65
#